data_0c6595e22dd9e224f481bd8bbed52d13
#
_entry.id   0c6595e22dd9e224f481bd8bbed52d13
#
_cell.length_a   1.000
_cell.length_b   1.000
_cell.length_c   1.000
_cell.angle_alpha   90.00
_cell.angle_beta   90.00
_cell.angle_gamma   90.00
#
_symmetry.space_group_name_H-M   'P 1'
#
loop_
_entity.id
_entity.type
_entity.pdbx_description
1 polymer ?
#
loop_
_entity_poly.entity_id
_entity_poly.type
_entity_poly.pdbx_seq_one_letter_code
_entity_poly.pdbx_strand_id
1 'polypeptide(L)'
;VKTIPTLVEKNQSSIVGLDLLDQLNVDLCSFGRKFWNLVAESTSEFGEICRNETIKSIEYSDRYIKSASNMLLIVSWLKGLEDQVGNIGQLKIKTVISEDETKDLPTILHHDYHSVKQFEKVFEKLLTDNLDISQKEIDLMTYDNGKALYHKRNLTITFDSGTIFDIQLDQGLGYWRLFESHKLSQRNVYF
;
A
#
# COMPACT_ATOMS: atom_id res chain seq x y z
N VAL A 1 35.00 25.68 29.80
CA VAL A 1 33.80 24.85 29.63
C VAL A 1 33.98 24.08 28.34
N LYS A 2 34.23 22.76 28.43
CA LYS A 2 34.34 21.89 27.23
C LYS A 2 32.95 21.42 26.89
N THR A 3 32.47 21.82 25.72
CA THR A 3 31.23 21.31 25.11
C THR A 3 31.49 19.88 24.65
N ILE A 4 30.76 18.91 25.20
CA ILE A 4 30.76 17.53 24.74
C ILE A 4 29.90 17.50 23.49
N PRO A 5 30.39 17.00 22.33
CA PRO A 5 29.54 16.83 21.18
C PRO A 5 28.53 15.71 21.47
N THR A 6 27.25 16.04 21.39
CA THR A 6 26.18 15.07 21.41
C THR A 6 26.34 14.20 20.16
N LEU A 7 26.63 12.92 20.35
CA LEU A 7 26.58 11.93 19.28
C LEU A 7 25.14 11.85 18.80
N VAL A 8 24.89 12.38 17.60
CA VAL A 8 23.69 12.05 16.83
C VAL A 8 23.88 10.61 16.39
N GLU A 9 23.17 9.69 17.01
CA GLU A 9 23.09 8.32 16.54
C GLU A 9 22.53 8.37 15.10
N LYS A 10 23.39 8.01 14.14
CA LYS A 10 22.95 7.71 12.78
C LYS A 10 22.05 6.47 12.87
N ASN A 11 20.76 6.64 12.62
CA ASN A 11 19.86 5.53 12.40
C ASN A 11 20.47 4.65 11.30
N GLN A 12 20.96 3.48 11.68
CA GLN A 12 21.38 2.46 10.74
C GLN A 12 20.13 1.94 10.06
N SER A 13 19.89 2.34 8.82
CA SER A 13 18.84 1.73 8.00
C SER A 13 19.29 0.33 7.62
N SER A 14 18.58 -0.69 8.09
CA SER A 14 18.74 -2.06 7.59
C SER A 14 17.85 -2.27 6.38
N ILE A 15 18.40 -2.85 5.31
CA ILE A 15 17.63 -3.24 4.12
C ILE A 15 17.37 -4.75 4.23
N VAL A 16 16.10 -5.14 4.30
CA VAL A 16 15.66 -6.53 4.28
C VAL A 16 14.96 -6.80 2.96
N GLY A 17 15.47 -7.75 2.19
CA GLY A 17 14.84 -8.24 0.97
C GLY A 17 13.90 -9.41 1.29
N LEU A 18 12.64 -9.32 0.86
CA LEU A 18 11.65 -10.39 1.00
C LEU A 18 11.18 -10.86 -0.37
N ASP A 19 11.29 -12.15 -0.62
CA ASP A 19 10.61 -12.81 -1.74
C ASP A 19 9.34 -13.46 -1.23
N LEU A 20 8.20 -12.87 -1.58
CA LEU A 20 6.88 -13.30 -1.11
C LEU A 20 6.09 -14.09 -2.17
N LEU A 21 6.68 -14.33 -3.35
CA LEU A 21 6.00 -14.88 -4.53
C LEU A 21 5.20 -16.14 -4.23
N ASP A 22 5.82 -17.14 -3.64
CA ASP A 22 5.17 -18.43 -3.37
C ASP A 22 4.40 -18.46 -2.05
N GLN A 23 4.61 -17.48 -1.19
CA GLN A 23 4.05 -17.47 0.16
C GLN A 23 2.71 -16.76 0.28
N LEU A 24 2.34 -15.91 -0.71
CA LEU A 24 1.12 -15.12 -0.72
C LEU A 24 0.00 -15.70 -1.59
N ASN A 25 0.05 -16.99 -1.90
CA ASN A 25 -1.03 -17.67 -2.62
C ASN A 25 -2.23 -17.94 -1.67
N VAL A 26 -2.97 -16.89 -1.38
CA VAL A 26 -4.11 -16.89 -0.46
C VAL A 26 -5.31 -16.19 -1.11
N ASP A 27 -6.48 -16.30 -0.50
CA ASP A 27 -7.65 -15.51 -0.90
C ASP A 27 -7.47 -14.01 -0.59
N LEU A 28 -8.30 -13.18 -1.23
CA LEU A 28 -8.25 -11.72 -1.08
C LEU A 28 -8.40 -11.28 0.38
N CYS A 29 -9.28 -11.91 1.15
CA CYS A 29 -9.57 -11.51 2.52
C CYS A 29 -8.39 -11.81 3.46
N SER A 30 -7.62 -12.85 3.15
CA SER A 30 -6.46 -13.27 3.94
C SER A 30 -5.15 -12.62 3.52
N PHE A 31 -5.13 -11.95 2.35
CA PHE A 31 -3.93 -11.41 1.75
C PHE A 31 -3.18 -10.44 2.68
N GLY A 32 -3.86 -9.44 3.19
CA GLY A 32 -3.22 -8.42 4.03
C GLY A 32 -2.62 -9.02 5.30
N ARG A 33 -3.36 -9.85 5.99
CA ARG A 33 -2.88 -10.53 7.20
C ARG A 33 -1.66 -11.39 6.92
N LYS A 34 -1.69 -12.18 5.85
CA LYS A 34 -0.55 -13.04 5.48
C LYS A 34 0.68 -12.21 5.11
N PHE A 35 0.49 -11.14 4.34
CA PHE A 35 1.57 -10.23 3.96
C PHE A 35 2.27 -9.67 5.20
N TRP A 36 1.52 -9.07 6.11
CA TRP A 36 2.11 -8.42 7.28
C TRP A 36 2.72 -9.40 8.29
N ASN A 37 2.17 -10.59 8.40
CA ASN A 37 2.81 -11.64 9.20
C ASN A 37 4.19 -12.00 8.64
N LEU A 38 4.31 -12.17 7.33
CA LEU A 38 5.61 -12.45 6.69
C LEU A 38 6.60 -11.30 6.87
N VAL A 39 6.15 -10.05 6.79
CA VAL A 39 7.00 -8.87 7.08
C VAL A 39 7.47 -8.90 8.53
N ALA A 40 6.58 -9.12 9.49
CA ALA A 40 6.91 -9.15 10.91
C ALA A 40 7.82 -10.33 11.29
N GLU A 41 7.64 -11.50 10.68
CA GLU A 41 8.50 -12.67 10.85
C GLU A 41 9.92 -12.43 10.30
N SER A 42 10.01 -11.68 9.20
CA SER A 42 11.30 -11.40 8.54
C SER A 42 12.02 -10.19 9.12
N THR A 43 11.30 -9.32 9.84
CA THR A 43 11.81 -8.09 10.43
C THR A 43 11.29 -7.97 11.85
N SER A 44 12.03 -8.53 12.82
CA SER A 44 11.60 -8.55 14.24
C SER A 44 11.31 -7.17 14.79
N GLU A 45 12.09 -6.16 14.39
CA GLU A 45 11.91 -4.75 14.76
C GLU A 45 10.52 -4.21 14.34
N PHE A 46 10.08 -4.52 13.11
CA PHE A 46 8.75 -4.15 12.65
C PHE A 46 7.66 -4.84 13.49
N GLY A 47 7.81 -6.14 13.75
CA GLY A 47 6.86 -6.89 14.58
C GLY A 47 6.80 -6.39 16.03
N GLU A 48 7.91 -5.90 16.59
CA GLU A 48 7.94 -5.33 17.92
C GLU A 48 7.27 -3.97 17.99
N ILE A 49 7.56 -3.08 17.04
CA ILE A 49 6.98 -1.75 17.04
C ILE A 49 5.47 -1.80 16.78
N CYS A 50 4.99 -2.68 15.90
CA CYS A 50 3.55 -2.88 15.66
C CYS A 50 2.77 -3.33 16.91
N ARG A 51 3.43 -4.00 17.86
CA ARG A 51 2.79 -4.41 19.12
C ARG A 51 2.72 -3.30 20.17
N ASN A 52 3.60 -2.32 20.07
CA ASN A 52 3.84 -1.33 21.13
C ASN A 52 3.42 0.09 20.74
N GLU A 53 3.23 0.37 19.47
CA GLU A 53 2.95 1.71 18.97
C GLU A 53 1.80 1.74 17.98
N THR A 54 1.20 2.91 17.86
CA THR A 54 0.17 3.20 16.84
C THR A 54 0.79 3.83 15.61
N ILE A 55 0.12 3.65 14.48
CA ILE A 55 0.54 4.26 13.21
C ILE A 55 -0.01 5.68 13.13
N LYS A 56 0.91 6.65 13.09
CA LYS A 56 0.58 8.04 12.87
C LYS A 56 0.13 8.30 11.44
N SER A 57 0.84 7.75 10.46
CA SER A 57 0.49 7.93 9.06
C SER A 57 1.05 6.83 8.16
N ILE A 58 0.32 6.57 7.08
CA ILE A 58 0.74 5.72 5.97
C ILE A 58 0.74 6.55 4.69
N GLU A 59 1.80 6.47 3.91
CA GLU A 59 1.84 6.98 2.54
C GLU A 59 2.13 5.83 1.57
N TYR A 60 1.23 5.57 0.62
CA TYR A 60 1.42 4.59 -0.44
C TYR A 60 1.42 5.26 -1.82
N SER A 61 2.41 4.95 -2.62
CA SER A 61 2.58 5.49 -3.97
C SER A 61 2.69 4.37 -4.99
N ASP A 62 1.74 4.27 -5.91
CA ASP A 62 1.75 3.31 -7.02
C ASP A 62 0.97 3.88 -8.22
N ARG A 63 1.62 3.96 -9.38
CA ARG A 63 1.02 4.45 -10.63
C ARG A 63 -0.12 3.58 -11.17
N TYR A 64 -0.21 2.34 -10.73
CA TYR A 64 -1.01 1.30 -11.38
C TYR A 64 -2.24 0.88 -10.57
N ILE A 65 -2.70 1.73 -9.66
CA ILE A 65 -3.98 1.50 -8.98
C ILE A 65 -5.10 1.92 -9.94
N LYS A 66 -5.48 1.03 -10.85
CA LYS A 66 -6.41 1.38 -11.95
C LYS A 66 -7.69 0.53 -11.97
N SER A 67 -7.76 -0.54 -11.21
CA SER A 67 -8.90 -1.47 -11.24
C SER A 67 -9.55 -1.64 -9.87
N ALA A 68 -10.80 -2.04 -9.86
CA ALA A 68 -11.52 -2.39 -8.64
C ALA A 68 -10.79 -3.48 -7.83
N SER A 69 -10.20 -4.47 -8.51
CA SER A 69 -9.41 -5.51 -7.86
C SER A 69 -8.17 -4.96 -7.15
N ASN A 70 -7.50 -3.95 -7.72
CA ASN A 70 -6.37 -3.30 -7.06
C ASN A 70 -6.81 -2.54 -5.80
N MET A 71 -7.95 -1.84 -5.86
CA MET A 71 -8.50 -1.16 -4.69
C MET A 71 -8.84 -2.14 -3.57
N LEU A 72 -9.53 -3.24 -3.89
CA LEU A 72 -9.87 -4.27 -2.90
C LEU A 72 -8.62 -4.90 -2.29
N LEU A 73 -7.58 -5.10 -3.09
CA LEU A 73 -6.31 -5.64 -2.60
C LEU A 73 -5.61 -4.68 -1.64
N ILE A 74 -5.60 -3.38 -1.95
CA ILE A 74 -5.06 -2.33 -1.08
C ILE A 74 -5.87 -2.28 0.23
N VAL A 75 -7.19 -2.32 0.15
CA VAL A 75 -8.04 -2.35 1.34
C VAL A 75 -7.74 -3.56 2.21
N SER A 76 -7.67 -4.77 1.64
CA SER A 76 -7.28 -5.97 2.37
C SER A 76 -5.89 -5.85 3.00
N TRP A 77 -4.96 -5.26 2.28
CA TRP A 77 -3.59 -5.05 2.73
C TRP A 77 -3.53 -4.09 3.92
N LEU A 78 -4.18 -2.94 3.82
CA LEU A 78 -4.26 -1.96 4.91
C LEU A 78 -5.03 -2.52 6.11
N LYS A 79 -6.13 -3.26 5.88
CA LYS A 79 -6.87 -3.93 6.95
C LYS A 79 -6.01 -4.93 7.72
N GLY A 80 -5.20 -5.71 7.00
CA GLY A 80 -4.26 -6.64 7.64
C GLY A 80 -3.21 -5.95 8.52
N LEU A 81 -2.81 -4.72 8.18
CA LEU A 81 -1.92 -3.90 9.02
C LEU A 81 -2.68 -3.32 10.22
N GLU A 82 -3.86 -2.74 9.99
CA GLU A 82 -4.72 -2.20 11.04
C GLU A 82 -5.05 -3.26 12.11
N ASP A 83 -5.32 -4.49 11.70
CA ASP A 83 -5.57 -5.61 12.62
C ASP A 83 -4.37 -5.93 13.53
N GLN A 84 -3.15 -5.56 13.14
CA GLN A 84 -1.94 -5.74 13.96
C GLN A 84 -1.64 -4.56 14.89
N VAL A 85 -1.92 -3.34 14.44
CA VAL A 85 -1.52 -2.11 15.17
C VAL A 85 -2.68 -1.39 15.84
N GLY A 86 -3.93 -1.76 15.50
CA GLY A 86 -5.16 -1.19 16.04
C GLY A 86 -5.69 -0.05 15.19
N ASN A 87 -4.99 1.06 15.05
CA ASN A 87 -5.51 2.24 14.34
C ASN A 87 -4.48 2.84 13.38
N ILE A 88 -4.97 3.42 12.29
CA ILE A 88 -4.19 4.20 11.32
C ILE A 88 -4.63 5.65 11.41
N GLY A 89 -3.73 6.56 11.80
CA GLY A 89 -4.08 7.97 12.02
C GLY A 89 -4.38 8.69 10.70
N GLN A 90 -3.48 8.64 9.73
CA GLN A 90 -3.64 9.28 8.43
C GLN A 90 -3.23 8.33 7.30
N LEU A 91 -3.99 8.35 6.21
CA LEU A 91 -3.74 7.54 5.02
C LEU A 91 -3.61 8.42 3.80
N LYS A 92 -2.45 8.37 3.15
CA LYS A 92 -2.20 9.05 1.88
C LYS A 92 -1.92 8.04 0.78
N ILE A 93 -2.69 8.11 -0.30
CA ILE A 93 -2.52 7.24 -1.46
C ILE A 93 -2.27 8.11 -2.70
N LYS A 94 -1.20 7.81 -3.44
CA LYS A 94 -0.83 8.51 -4.67
C LYS A 94 -0.88 7.54 -5.85
N THR A 95 -1.65 7.90 -6.88
CA THR A 95 -1.76 7.10 -8.10
C THR A 95 -1.88 7.97 -9.35
N VAL A 96 -1.82 7.35 -10.52
CA VAL A 96 -2.01 8.02 -11.81
C VAL A 96 -3.29 7.50 -12.45
N ILE A 97 -4.23 8.40 -12.72
CA ILE A 97 -5.45 8.13 -13.48
C ILE A 97 -5.56 9.18 -14.57
N SER A 98 -5.47 8.76 -15.81
CA SER A 98 -5.65 9.64 -16.97
C SER A 98 -6.97 9.33 -17.66
N GLU A 99 -7.76 10.35 -17.92
CA GLU A 99 -9.02 10.21 -18.68
C GLU A 99 -8.76 9.80 -20.14
N ASP A 100 -7.58 10.13 -20.67
CA ASP A 100 -7.23 9.82 -22.07
C ASP A 100 -6.74 8.36 -22.25
N GLU A 101 -6.25 7.71 -21.19
CA GLU A 101 -5.78 6.31 -21.26
C GLU A 101 -6.92 5.32 -21.48
N THR A 102 -8.18 5.75 -21.36
CA THR A 102 -9.34 4.87 -21.45
C THR A 102 -9.72 4.48 -22.87
N LYS A 103 -9.25 5.21 -23.89
CA LYS A 103 -9.76 5.10 -25.24
C LYS A 103 -9.16 3.95 -26.05
N ASP A 104 -7.92 3.54 -25.73
CA ASP A 104 -7.15 2.60 -26.55
C ASP A 104 -6.75 1.30 -25.85
N LEU A 105 -7.18 1.09 -24.59
CA LEU A 105 -6.89 -0.14 -23.88
C LEU A 105 -7.88 -1.25 -24.23
N PRO A 106 -7.42 -2.51 -24.34
CA PRO A 106 -8.32 -3.65 -24.47
C PRO A 106 -9.36 -3.64 -23.33
N THR A 107 -10.59 -4.00 -23.64
CA THR A 107 -11.75 -3.94 -22.70
C THR A 107 -11.46 -4.59 -21.34
N ILE A 108 -10.62 -5.62 -21.34
CA ILE A 108 -10.23 -6.35 -20.11
C ILE A 108 -9.30 -5.53 -19.18
N LEU A 109 -8.70 -4.46 -19.69
CA LEU A 109 -7.80 -3.57 -18.95
C LEU A 109 -8.47 -2.22 -18.62
N HIS A 110 -9.69 -2.02 -19.07
CA HIS A 110 -10.44 -0.82 -18.71
C HIS A 110 -10.69 -0.80 -17.21
N HIS A 111 -10.40 0.35 -16.59
CA HIS A 111 -10.95 0.63 -15.29
C HIS A 111 -12.45 0.88 -15.44
N ASP A 112 -13.23 0.40 -14.50
CA ASP A 112 -14.70 0.50 -14.51
C ASP A 112 -15.21 1.92 -14.13
N TYR A 113 -14.38 2.95 -14.28
CA TYR A 113 -14.68 4.31 -13.89
C TYR A 113 -14.78 5.23 -15.10
N HIS A 114 -15.84 6.01 -15.15
CA HIS A 114 -16.08 6.98 -16.23
C HIS A 114 -15.38 8.32 -16.00
N SER A 115 -14.82 8.55 -14.82
CA SER A 115 -14.08 9.78 -14.48
C SER A 115 -13.17 9.56 -13.29
N VAL A 116 -12.14 10.39 -13.15
CA VAL A 116 -11.25 10.46 -11.99
C VAL A 116 -12.05 10.63 -10.71
N LYS A 117 -13.03 11.53 -10.71
CA LYS A 117 -13.90 11.80 -9.55
C LYS A 117 -14.71 10.57 -9.12
N GLN A 118 -15.15 9.76 -10.06
CA GLN A 118 -15.84 8.51 -9.74
C GLN A 118 -14.89 7.50 -9.10
N PHE A 119 -13.67 7.37 -9.64
CA PHE A 119 -12.62 6.54 -9.07
C PHE A 119 -12.33 6.95 -7.62
N GLU A 120 -12.06 8.22 -7.38
CA GLU A 120 -11.77 8.74 -6.05
C GLU A 120 -12.90 8.41 -5.06
N LYS A 121 -14.15 8.73 -5.44
CA LYS A 121 -15.31 8.47 -4.59
C LYS A 121 -15.51 7.00 -4.25
N VAL A 122 -15.30 6.10 -5.22
CA VAL A 122 -15.43 4.65 -4.98
C VAL A 122 -14.31 4.16 -4.08
N PHE A 123 -13.08 4.61 -4.31
CA PHE A 123 -11.94 4.19 -3.52
C PHE A 123 -12.02 4.71 -2.08
N GLU A 124 -12.32 5.98 -1.87
CA GLU A 124 -12.56 6.55 -0.54
C GLU A 124 -13.64 5.78 0.21
N LYS A 125 -14.75 5.46 -0.46
CA LYS A 125 -15.81 4.67 0.15
C LYS A 125 -15.35 3.27 0.54
N LEU A 126 -14.59 2.59 -0.30
CA LEU A 126 -14.05 1.27 0.02
C LEU A 126 -13.11 1.34 1.24
N LEU A 127 -12.29 2.37 1.35
CA LEU A 127 -11.41 2.57 2.50
C LEU A 127 -12.23 2.81 3.78
N THR A 128 -13.17 3.75 3.77
CA THR A 128 -13.98 4.09 4.94
C THR A 128 -14.96 2.99 5.38
N ASP A 129 -15.42 2.15 4.46
CA ASP A 129 -16.31 1.03 4.78
C ASP A 129 -15.57 -0.16 5.41
N ASN A 130 -14.24 -0.25 5.25
CA ASN A 130 -13.46 -1.42 5.64
C ASN A 130 -12.38 -1.14 6.71
N LEU A 131 -11.93 0.10 6.83
CA LEU A 131 -10.93 0.52 7.81
C LEU A 131 -11.58 1.42 8.87
N ASP A 132 -11.02 1.40 10.07
CA ASP A 132 -11.43 2.33 11.13
C ASP A 132 -10.75 3.70 10.94
N ILE A 133 -11.05 4.32 9.80
CA ILE A 133 -10.50 5.60 9.37
C ILE A 133 -11.62 6.50 8.86
N SER A 134 -11.61 7.77 9.25
CA SER A 134 -12.58 8.74 8.75
C SER A 134 -12.15 9.31 7.39
N GLN A 135 -13.11 9.78 6.59
CA GLN A 135 -12.82 10.41 5.30
C GLN A 135 -11.85 11.61 5.41
N LYS A 136 -11.83 12.31 6.55
CA LYS A 136 -10.94 13.45 6.80
C LYS A 136 -9.47 13.04 6.93
N GLU A 137 -9.22 11.79 7.26
CA GLU A 137 -7.89 11.22 7.46
C GLU A 137 -7.34 10.58 6.18
N ILE A 138 -8.16 10.52 5.10
CA ILE A 138 -7.79 9.99 3.80
C ILE A 138 -7.44 11.14 2.86
N ASP A 139 -6.22 11.09 2.30
CA ASP A 139 -5.73 11.97 1.24
C ASP A 139 -5.44 11.13 -0.01
N LEU A 140 -6.40 11.08 -0.94
CA LEU A 140 -6.27 10.37 -2.20
C LEU A 140 -5.85 11.34 -3.30
N MET A 141 -4.60 11.23 -3.73
CA MET A 141 -4.00 12.08 -4.76
C MET A 141 -3.93 11.36 -6.10
N THR A 142 -4.65 11.88 -7.08
CA THR A 142 -4.60 11.40 -8.46
C THR A 142 -3.83 12.35 -9.35
N TYR A 143 -3.02 11.82 -10.26
CA TYR A 143 -2.21 12.57 -11.21
C TYR A 143 -2.63 12.22 -12.64
N ASP A 144 -2.67 13.21 -13.52
CA ASP A 144 -3.10 13.06 -14.92
C ASP A 144 -2.09 12.28 -15.77
N ASN A 145 -0.82 12.31 -15.37
CA ASN A 145 0.24 11.66 -16.14
C ASN A 145 1.30 11.03 -15.26
N GLY A 146 1.92 9.99 -15.79
CA GLY A 146 2.93 9.23 -15.09
C GLY A 146 4.23 9.97 -14.80
N LYS A 147 4.48 11.14 -15.40
CA LYS A 147 5.70 11.93 -15.11
C LYS A 147 5.62 12.64 -13.76
N ALA A 148 4.39 12.91 -13.29
CA ALA A 148 4.15 13.58 -12.02
C ALA A 148 4.35 12.67 -10.80
N LEU A 149 4.36 11.34 -11.00
CA LEU A 149 4.59 10.37 -9.94
C LEU A 149 5.78 9.47 -10.30
N TYR A 150 6.72 9.30 -9.37
CA TYR A 150 7.84 8.38 -9.57
C TYR A 150 7.37 6.95 -9.82
N HIS A 151 8.13 6.20 -10.63
CA HIS A 151 7.79 4.81 -10.96
C HIS A 151 7.96 3.85 -9.77
N LYS A 152 8.60 4.28 -8.72
CA LYS A 152 8.77 3.47 -7.50
C LYS A 152 7.43 3.27 -6.82
N ARG A 153 7.17 2.03 -6.44
CA ARG A 153 6.03 1.66 -5.61
C ARG A 153 6.52 1.58 -4.19
N ASN A 154 6.16 2.56 -3.42
CA ASN A 154 6.68 2.73 -2.07
C ASN A 154 5.55 2.87 -1.06
N LEU A 155 5.72 2.18 0.06
CA LEU A 155 4.92 2.36 1.25
C LEU A 155 5.80 2.90 2.35
N THR A 156 5.44 4.05 2.89
CA THR A 156 6.07 4.65 4.07
C THR A 156 5.10 4.57 5.24
N ILE A 157 5.50 3.94 6.32
CA ILE A 157 4.75 3.85 7.57
C ILE A 157 5.49 4.69 8.60
N THR A 158 4.80 5.66 9.21
CA THR A 158 5.33 6.48 10.29
C THR A 158 4.58 6.16 11.58
N PHE A 159 5.28 5.78 12.62
CA PHE A 159 4.75 5.53 13.95
C PHE A 159 4.74 6.79 14.82
N ASP A 160 4.02 6.77 15.92
CA ASP A 160 3.90 7.92 16.83
C ASP A 160 5.23 8.31 17.48
N SER A 161 6.13 7.37 17.69
CA SER A 161 7.52 7.64 18.11
C SER A 161 8.33 8.45 17.11
N GLY A 162 7.88 8.54 15.86
CA GLY A 162 8.61 9.08 14.72
C GLY A 162 9.46 8.03 14.00
N THR A 163 9.43 6.78 14.39
CA THR A 163 10.05 5.68 13.64
C THR A 163 9.40 5.52 12.29
N ILE A 164 10.19 5.31 11.25
CA ILE A 164 9.74 5.21 9.86
C ILE A 164 10.19 3.87 9.28
N PHE A 165 9.25 3.17 8.66
CA PHE A 165 9.52 2.01 7.81
C PHE A 165 9.16 2.32 6.37
N ASP A 166 10.14 2.14 5.47
CA ASP A 166 9.96 2.24 4.04
C ASP A 166 10.00 0.85 3.40
N ILE A 167 8.93 0.49 2.73
CA ILE A 167 8.78 -0.77 2.02
C ILE A 167 8.68 -0.49 0.53
N GLN A 168 9.68 -0.92 -0.23
CA GLN A 168 9.66 -0.84 -1.68
C GLN A 168 9.10 -2.14 -2.26
N LEU A 169 8.01 -2.02 -3.03
CA LEU A 169 7.40 -3.13 -3.76
C LEU A 169 7.90 -3.14 -5.21
N ASP A 170 8.50 -4.21 -5.64
CA ASP A 170 9.05 -4.31 -7.00
C ASP A 170 7.94 -4.20 -8.05
N GLN A 171 6.91 -5.03 -7.95
CA GLN A 171 5.79 -5.07 -8.90
C GLN A 171 4.55 -4.29 -8.45
N GLY A 172 4.46 -3.90 -7.17
CA GLY A 172 3.30 -3.26 -6.57
C GLY A 172 2.08 -4.18 -6.48
N LEU A 173 1.01 -3.67 -5.90
CA LEU A 173 -0.22 -4.44 -5.70
C LEU A 173 -1.00 -4.66 -7.00
N GLY A 174 -0.78 -3.84 -8.02
CA GLY A 174 -1.38 -4.01 -9.35
C GLY A 174 -0.91 -5.24 -10.13
N TYR A 175 0.19 -5.86 -9.69
CA TYR A 175 0.71 -7.10 -10.30
C TYR A 175 -0.11 -8.34 -9.93
N TRP A 176 -0.75 -8.33 -8.76
CA TRP A 176 -1.57 -9.44 -8.29
C TRP A 176 -2.86 -9.55 -9.09
N ARG A 177 -3.26 -10.77 -9.42
CA ARG A 177 -4.48 -11.09 -10.15
C ARG A 177 -5.35 -12.02 -9.34
N LEU A 178 -6.66 -11.83 -9.40
CA LEU A 178 -7.61 -12.82 -8.95
C LEU A 178 -7.60 -13.98 -9.95
N PHE A 179 -7.25 -15.16 -9.47
CA PHE A 179 -7.20 -16.38 -10.26
C PHE A 179 -8.06 -17.44 -9.59
N GLU A 180 -8.88 -18.14 -10.39
CA GLU A 180 -9.77 -19.21 -9.93
C GLU A 180 -10.51 -18.90 -8.61
N SER A 181 -11.75 -18.53 -8.69
CA SER A 181 -12.67 -18.42 -7.55
C SER A 181 -12.02 -17.90 -6.26
N HIS A 182 -11.48 -16.68 -6.33
CA HIS A 182 -10.97 -15.87 -5.20
C HIS A 182 -9.52 -16.08 -4.78
N LYS A 183 -8.73 -16.87 -5.47
CA LYS A 183 -7.29 -16.96 -5.21
C LYS A 183 -6.52 -15.87 -5.95
N LEU A 184 -5.59 -15.24 -5.25
CA LEU A 184 -4.63 -14.33 -5.85
C LEU A 184 -3.49 -15.11 -6.48
N SER A 185 -3.02 -14.69 -7.65
CA SER A 185 -1.88 -15.26 -8.33
C SER A 185 -1.00 -14.15 -8.90
N GLN A 186 0.31 -14.34 -8.80
CA GLN A 186 1.32 -13.50 -9.46
C GLN A 186 1.68 -14.04 -10.85
N ARG A 187 0.75 -14.45 -11.65
CA ARG A 187 1.09 -14.83 -13.02
C ARG A 187 1.35 -13.60 -13.86
N ASN A 188 2.54 -13.56 -14.46
CA ASN A 188 2.84 -12.68 -15.57
C ASN A 188 1.91 -13.05 -16.73
N VAL A 189 0.83 -12.33 -16.87
CA VAL A 189 0.06 -12.36 -18.11
C VAL A 189 0.70 -11.32 -19.01
N TYR A 190 1.67 -11.73 -19.81
CA TYR A 190 2.11 -10.96 -20.96
C TYR A 190 0.98 -11.07 -21.99
N PHE A 191 0.41 -9.94 -22.32
CA PHE A 191 -0.46 -9.80 -23.48
C PHE A 191 0.36 -9.31 -24.66
#